data_18a82a3b436e734a02fec6f45cdd570f
#
_entry.id   18a82a3b436e734a02fec6f45cdd570f
#
_cell.length_a   1.000
_cell.length_b   1.000
_cell.length_c   1.000
_cell.angle_alpha   90.00
_cell.angle_beta   90.00
_cell.angle_gamma   90.00
#
_symmetry.space_group_name_H-M   'P 1'
#
loop_
_entity.id
_entity.type
_entity.pdbx_description
1 polymer ?
#
loop_
_entity_poly.entity_id
_entity_poly.type
_entity_poly.pdbx_seq_one_letter_code
_entity_poly.pdbx_strand_id
1 'polypeptide(L)'
;MRLRLSARIAAALAAITAVGLAACSTAAPSAPSASAADTTIPLLTVGLNNTEDGAPQTLDVTKAIGADYITVLGLETLMRFNAQGKVEPDLATSVTEPNPVTYVYHLRHGVRFWDGDPLTATDVAFSLNYDRANGSQVAFAYPSVKSITASGPYTVTVTLTHPDASWPYTPAEINSQIFEKKFYEAHKSTYGQAGTLVMGTGPWKIDSFDPTTGAELSANPHWWGGKVPIQRIKMTSFASATSEALAFRAGEIDLAPDVYTPLSFASTSGAKLLATPSCDIDIFIMHVTTAPWNDVHVRRAVAYALDRSAIMTAHGGYATPLYTLIPPQLMQNIASKSQIGSLLSSLPLYQYNLAKAKQELAESAYPHGFSASILEINDPTSLNEDQVIVAELQKIGIRLQIKAVTAADWTAVESGPASQRVSSETSASCFNPDPSAYYDLLGSANTAVGSWNVADYAPPAVDTLMADGLATSNPAQRFSTYSKLLGNLQTNIPDVGLYLSDATVALSTKFSAPGYSYWTSPFSSTGQPDFYLDLRPAK
;
A
#
# COMPACT_ATOMS: atom_id res chain seq x y z
N MET A 1 34.23 39.70 34.48
CA MET A 1 35.41 40.54 34.17
C MET A 1 35.45 40.69 32.68
N ARG A 2 34.88 41.76 32.16
CA ARG A 2 35.52 42.91 31.47
C ARG A 2 36.18 42.45 30.15
N LEU A 3 36.05 43.02 28.98
CA LEU A 3 35.41 44.22 28.32
C LEU A 3 35.53 43.97 26.82
N ARG A 4 34.50 44.23 25.98
CA ARG A 4 34.28 45.47 25.18
C ARG A 4 35.51 45.96 24.35
N LEU A 5 35.40 46.14 23.03
CA LEU A 5 35.01 47.35 22.30
C LEU A 5 35.22 47.10 20.79
N SER A 6 34.30 47.21 19.88
CA SER A 6 33.76 48.36 19.11
C SER A 6 34.83 49.18 18.33
N ALA A 7 34.72 49.38 17.01
CA ALA A 7 34.09 50.46 16.22
C ALA A 7 34.78 50.49 14.85
N ARG A 8 34.09 50.57 13.74
CA ARG A 8 33.50 51.70 12.98
C ARG A 8 34.44 52.48 12.04
N ILE A 9 34.00 52.67 10.75
CA ILE A 9 34.09 53.86 9.83
C ILE A 9 35.38 53.86 8.96
N ALA A 10 35.43 54.21 7.64
CA ALA A 10 34.55 54.94 6.75
C ALA A 10 34.96 54.73 5.27
N ALA A 11 34.06 55.19 4.39
CA ALA A 11 34.19 55.23 2.93
C ALA A 11 35.16 56.31 2.44
N ALA A 12 35.74 56.11 1.23
CA ALA A 12 36.13 57.20 0.34
C ALA A 12 36.08 56.75 -1.12
N LEU A 13 35.36 57.53 -1.94
CA LEU A 13 35.36 57.50 -3.41
C LEU A 13 36.69 58.03 -3.96
N ALA A 14 37.13 57.48 -5.08
CA ALA A 14 37.85 58.23 -6.12
C ALA A 14 37.70 57.52 -7.48
N ALA A 15 37.09 58.24 -8.42
CA ALA A 15 37.06 57.92 -9.84
C ALA A 15 38.34 58.43 -10.54
N ILE A 16 38.95 57.65 -11.42
CA ILE A 16 39.85 58.11 -12.46
C ILE A 16 39.74 57.22 -13.70
N THR A 17 39.36 57.83 -14.78
CA THR A 17 39.44 57.69 -16.23
C THR A 17 40.25 56.56 -16.88
N ALA A 18 39.61 56.06 -17.94
CA ALA A 18 40.02 55.10 -18.95
C ALA A 18 41.29 55.47 -19.76
N VAL A 19 42.07 54.42 -20.08
CA VAL A 19 42.82 54.31 -21.35
C VAL A 19 42.75 52.87 -21.80
N GLY A 20 42.30 52.66 -23.05
CA GLY A 20 42.17 51.34 -23.64
C GLY A 20 43.52 50.74 -24.06
N LEU A 21 43.65 49.44 -23.87
CA LEU A 21 44.62 48.57 -24.55
C LEU A 21 43.85 47.30 -24.98
N ALA A 22 43.69 47.18 -26.29
CA ALA A 22 43.21 45.95 -26.91
C ALA A 22 44.26 44.84 -26.72
N ALA A 23 43.97 43.88 -25.85
CA ALA A 23 44.73 42.64 -25.78
C ALA A 23 43.87 41.54 -26.40
N CYS A 24 44.32 40.96 -27.51
CA CYS A 24 43.80 39.72 -28.07
C CYS A 24 43.91 38.62 -27.03
N SER A 25 42.80 38.29 -26.37
CA SER A 25 42.68 37.07 -25.59
C SER A 25 42.37 35.92 -26.54
N THR A 26 43.33 35.07 -26.79
CA THR A 26 43.13 33.73 -27.34
C THR A 26 42.21 33.00 -26.38
N ALA A 27 40.95 32.70 -26.81
CA ALA A 27 40.04 31.88 -26.07
C ALA A 27 40.70 30.50 -25.84
N ALA A 28 40.91 30.15 -24.57
CA ALA A 28 41.23 28.78 -24.20
C ALA A 28 40.09 27.87 -24.68
N PRO A 29 40.37 26.68 -25.21
CA PRO A 29 39.34 25.74 -25.59
C PRO A 29 38.52 25.43 -24.33
N SER A 30 37.22 25.68 -24.41
CA SER A 30 36.26 25.27 -23.39
C SER A 30 36.45 23.76 -23.18
N ALA A 31 36.74 23.36 -21.95
CA ALA A 31 36.69 21.94 -21.58
C ALA A 31 35.34 21.37 -22.04
N PRO A 32 35.28 20.18 -22.63
CA PRO A 32 34.02 19.58 -23.00
C PRO A 32 33.18 19.52 -21.74
N SER A 33 31.98 20.12 -21.80
CA SER A 33 30.97 19.93 -20.76
C SER A 33 30.86 18.43 -20.54
N ALA A 34 31.04 17.98 -19.30
CA ALA A 34 30.84 16.59 -18.96
C ALA A 34 29.46 16.21 -19.52
N SER A 35 29.42 15.30 -20.46
CA SER A 35 28.19 14.71 -20.98
C SER A 35 27.38 14.28 -19.77
N ALA A 36 26.16 14.75 -19.67
CA ALA A 36 25.21 14.24 -18.66
C ALA A 36 25.28 12.72 -18.77
N ALA A 37 25.69 12.05 -17.70
CA ALA A 37 25.79 10.59 -17.69
C ALA A 37 24.47 10.02 -18.22
N ASP A 38 24.56 9.10 -19.17
CA ASP A 38 23.37 8.45 -19.75
C ASP A 38 22.67 7.71 -18.61
N THR A 39 21.50 8.21 -18.20
CA THR A 39 20.71 7.66 -17.10
C THR A 39 19.76 6.56 -17.59
N THR A 40 19.92 6.15 -18.86
CA THR A 40 19.05 5.14 -19.49
C THR A 40 19.44 3.74 -19.03
N ILE A 41 18.47 2.96 -18.60
CA ILE A 41 18.58 1.54 -18.24
C ILE A 41 18.05 0.73 -19.44
N PRO A 42 18.89 -0.02 -20.16
CA PRO A 42 18.44 -0.77 -21.35
C PRO A 42 17.45 -1.89 -21.00
N LEU A 43 17.67 -2.58 -19.89
CA LEU A 43 16.84 -3.69 -19.40
C LEU A 43 16.88 -3.71 -17.87
N LEU A 44 15.70 -3.85 -17.26
CA LEU A 44 15.51 -4.20 -15.85
C LEU A 44 14.83 -5.58 -15.78
N THR A 45 15.40 -6.49 -15.01
CA THR A 45 14.81 -7.80 -14.74
C THR A 45 14.17 -7.81 -13.35
N VAL A 46 12.90 -8.21 -13.26
CA VAL A 46 12.08 -8.12 -12.04
C VAL A 46 11.54 -9.49 -11.69
N GLY A 47 11.62 -9.88 -10.42
CA GLY A 47 10.91 -11.03 -9.88
C GLY A 47 9.44 -10.68 -9.61
N LEU A 48 8.55 -11.63 -9.81
CA LEU A 48 7.16 -11.58 -9.34
C LEU A 48 6.95 -12.79 -8.44
N ASN A 49 6.82 -12.55 -7.16
CA ASN A 49 6.53 -13.60 -6.19
C ASN A 49 5.01 -13.83 -6.12
N ASN A 50 4.58 -15.02 -6.50
CA ASN A 50 3.18 -15.42 -6.53
C ASN A 50 2.76 -16.25 -5.30
N THR A 51 3.44 -16.08 -4.17
CA THR A 51 3.24 -16.93 -2.99
C THR A 51 1.89 -16.66 -2.31
N GLU A 52 1.50 -15.41 -2.16
CA GLU A 52 0.27 -15.03 -1.46
C GLU A 52 -0.94 -14.91 -2.40
N ASP A 53 -0.85 -14.08 -3.42
CA ASP A 53 -1.98 -13.79 -4.32
C ASP A 53 -2.14 -14.81 -5.44
N GLY A 54 -1.16 -15.69 -5.63
CA GLY A 54 -1.06 -16.57 -6.78
C GLY A 54 -0.65 -15.83 -8.06
N ALA A 55 -0.32 -16.59 -9.11
CA ALA A 55 -0.01 -16.01 -10.41
C ALA A 55 -1.28 -15.41 -11.05
N PRO A 56 -1.26 -14.13 -11.47
CA PRO A 56 -2.43 -13.51 -12.10
C PRO A 56 -2.77 -14.27 -13.40
N GLN A 57 -4.02 -14.70 -13.53
CA GLN A 57 -4.49 -15.42 -14.71
C GLN A 57 -4.93 -14.48 -15.82
N THR A 58 -5.05 -13.20 -15.55
CA THR A 58 -5.48 -12.13 -16.46
C THR A 58 -4.91 -10.79 -15.98
N LEU A 59 -4.75 -9.85 -16.90
CA LEU A 59 -4.42 -8.45 -16.60
C LEU A 59 -5.68 -7.59 -16.31
N ASP A 60 -6.86 -8.20 -16.28
CA ASP A 60 -8.10 -7.54 -15.86
C ASP A 60 -8.14 -7.48 -14.33
N VAL A 61 -7.77 -6.34 -13.75
CA VAL A 61 -7.68 -6.13 -12.30
C VAL A 61 -9.02 -6.34 -11.57
N THR A 62 -10.14 -6.26 -12.29
CA THR A 62 -11.45 -6.58 -11.71
C THR A 62 -11.65 -8.08 -11.46
N LYS A 63 -10.74 -8.93 -11.96
CA LYS A 63 -10.77 -10.39 -11.87
C LYS A 63 -9.54 -11.01 -11.20
N ALA A 64 -8.45 -10.26 -11.10
CA ALA A 64 -7.20 -10.76 -10.54
C ALA A 64 -6.40 -9.61 -9.89
N ILE A 65 -6.44 -9.52 -8.57
CA ILE A 65 -5.73 -8.47 -7.81
C ILE A 65 -4.22 -8.54 -8.09
N GLY A 66 -3.58 -9.71 -8.08
CA GLY A 66 -2.14 -9.85 -8.35
C GLY A 66 -1.67 -9.39 -9.76
N ALA A 67 -2.59 -8.98 -10.66
CA ALA A 67 -2.23 -8.38 -11.95
C ALA A 67 -1.66 -6.96 -11.82
N ASP A 68 -1.89 -6.30 -10.73
CA ASP A 68 -1.53 -4.91 -10.47
C ASP A 68 -0.02 -4.66 -10.51
N TYR A 69 0.83 -5.60 -10.08
CA TYR A 69 2.29 -5.52 -10.25
C TYR A 69 2.74 -5.23 -11.68
N ILE A 70 1.97 -5.69 -12.67
CA ILE A 70 2.25 -5.49 -14.09
C ILE A 70 1.50 -4.26 -14.61
N THR A 71 0.21 -4.15 -14.27
CA THR A 71 -0.67 -3.14 -14.86
C THR A 71 -0.36 -1.72 -14.39
N VAL A 72 0.17 -1.53 -13.17
CA VAL A 72 0.60 -0.21 -12.67
C VAL A 72 1.68 0.45 -13.51
N LEU A 73 2.43 -0.31 -14.27
CA LEU A 73 3.44 0.23 -15.19
C LEU A 73 2.84 0.76 -16.49
N GLY A 74 1.61 0.34 -16.79
CA GLY A 74 0.96 0.60 -18.06
C GLY A 74 -0.38 1.33 -17.97
N LEU A 75 -1.12 1.15 -16.91
CA LEU A 75 -2.40 1.82 -16.66
C LEU A 75 -2.22 2.91 -15.61
N GLU A 76 -2.63 4.12 -15.94
CA GLU A 76 -2.53 5.28 -15.03
C GLU A 76 -3.86 5.53 -14.32
N THR A 77 -3.84 6.33 -13.28
CA THR A 77 -5.01 6.72 -12.47
C THR A 77 -5.36 8.20 -12.67
N LEU A 78 -6.49 8.68 -12.18
CA LEU A 78 -6.85 10.11 -12.29
C LEU A 78 -5.95 11.01 -11.45
N MET A 79 -5.65 10.58 -10.25
CA MET A 79 -4.78 11.24 -9.28
C MET A 79 -3.69 10.24 -8.89
N ARG A 80 -2.64 10.68 -8.23
CA ARG A 80 -1.57 9.80 -7.71
C ARG A 80 -1.15 10.20 -6.31
N PHE A 81 -0.46 9.32 -5.61
CA PHE A 81 0.21 9.67 -4.36
C PHE A 81 1.64 10.14 -4.63
N ASN A 82 2.09 11.14 -3.90
CA ASN A 82 3.53 11.45 -3.85
C ASN A 82 4.21 10.66 -2.73
N ALA A 83 5.55 10.80 -2.61
CA ALA A 83 6.35 10.08 -1.62
C ALA A 83 5.93 10.32 -0.15
N GLN A 84 5.10 11.31 0.14
CA GLN A 84 4.54 11.61 1.46
C GLN A 84 3.09 11.11 1.63
N GLY A 85 2.54 10.37 0.65
CA GLY A 85 1.16 9.90 0.65
C GLY A 85 0.12 10.98 0.38
N LYS A 86 0.53 12.13 -0.15
CA LYS A 86 -0.40 13.20 -0.52
C LYS A 86 -0.88 12.98 -1.94
N VAL A 87 -2.18 13.15 -2.15
CA VAL A 87 -2.78 13.05 -3.49
C VAL A 87 -2.39 14.25 -4.36
N GLU A 88 -1.93 13.97 -5.56
CA GLU A 88 -1.50 14.94 -6.58
C GLU A 88 -2.14 14.64 -7.95
N PRO A 89 -2.19 15.62 -8.88
CA PRO A 89 -2.65 15.40 -10.23
C PRO A 89 -1.86 14.34 -11.00
N ASP A 90 -2.58 13.48 -11.75
CA ASP A 90 -2.02 12.56 -12.73
C ASP A 90 -2.73 12.71 -14.09
N LEU A 91 -3.60 11.79 -14.53
CA LEU A 91 -4.41 11.98 -15.74
C LEU A 91 -5.40 13.15 -15.61
N ALA A 92 -5.86 13.46 -14.40
CA ALA A 92 -6.52 14.73 -14.12
C ALA A 92 -5.50 15.82 -13.76
N THR A 93 -5.68 17.04 -14.26
CA THR A 93 -4.87 18.21 -13.92
C THR A 93 -5.37 18.92 -12.67
N SER A 94 -6.64 18.73 -12.32
CA SER A 94 -7.28 19.30 -11.14
C SER A 94 -8.59 18.58 -10.82
N VAL A 95 -8.99 18.70 -9.56
CA VAL A 95 -10.32 18.32 -9.08
C VAL A 95 -10.96 19.50 -8.38
N THR A 96 -12.27 19.69 -8.54
CA THR A 96 -13.08 20.66 -7.80
C THR A 96 -14.22 19.93 -7.08
N GLU A 97 -14.57 20.41 -5.90
CA GLU A 97 -15.62 19.88 -5.03
C GLU A 97 -16.71 20.94 -4.84
N PRO A 98 -17.70 21.04 -5.76
CA PRO A 98 -18.77 22.03 -5.66
C PRO A 98 -19.64 21.87 -4.41
N ASN A 99 -19.73 20.67 -3.87
CA ASN A 99 -20.40 20.30 -2.62
C ASN A 99 -19.85 18.96 -2.12
N PRO A 100 -20.12 18.55 -0.86
CA PRO A 100 -19.51 17.38 -0.24
C PRO A 100 -19.78 16.02 -0.89
N VAL A 101 -20.63 15.95 -1.91
CA VAL A 101 -20.99 14.72 -2.64
C VAL A 101 -20.73 14.81 -4.14
N THR A 102 -20.03 15.86 -4.61
CA THR A 102 -19.77 16.03 -6.04
C THR A 102 -18.32 16.42 -6.29
N TYR A 103 -17.63 15.62 -7.07
CA TYR A 103 -16.25 15.84 -7.48
C TYR A 103 -16.18 15.95 -9.00
N VAL A 104 -15.52 17.02 -9.49
CA VAL A 104 -15.37 17.29 -10.93
C VAL A 104 -13.88 17.27 -11.27
N TYR A 105 -13.47 16.26 -12.04
CA TYR A 105 -12.09 16.05 -12.49
C TYR A 105 -11.91 16.63 -13.88
N HIS A 106 -10.88 17.46 -14.05
CA HIS A 106 -10.49 18.06 -15.32
C HIS A 106 -9.29 17.32 -15.88
N LEU A 107 -9.47 16.63 -17.02
CA LEU A 107 -8.46 15.77 -17.60
C LEU A 107 -7.35 16.56 -18.30
N ARG A 108 -6.18 15.96 -18.34
CA ARG A 108 -5.02 16.41 -19.10
C ARG A 108 -5.32 16.29 -20.60
N HIS A 109 -5.01 17.34 -21.37
CA HIS A 109 -5.09 17.32 -22.82
C HIS A 109 -3.85 16.64 -23.43
N GLY A 110 -4.04 15.99 -24.57
CA GLY A 110 -2.94 15.41 -25.36
C GLY A 110 -2.43 14.04 -24.86
N VAL A 111 -3.02 13.48 -23.82
CA VAL A 111 -2.76 12.08 -23.40
C VAL A 111 -3.30 11.14 -24.47
N ARG A 112 -2.53 10.10 -24.80
CA ARG A 112 -2.90 9.08 -25.79
C ARG A 112 -2.69 7.68 -25.25
N PHE A 113 -3.58 6.79 -25.64
CA PHE A 113 -3.38 5.35 -25.50
C PHE A 113 -2.23 4.86 -26.38
N TRP A 114 -1.74 3.66 -26.14
CA TRP A 114 -0.57 3.11 -26.85
C TRP A 114 -0.81 2.90 -28.34
N ASP A 115 -2.04 2.77 -28.79
CA ASP A 115 -2.45 2.70 -30.20
C ASP A 115 -2.53 4.08 -30.88
N GLY A 116 -2.46 5.16 -30.10
CA GLY A 116 -2.47 6.54 -30.55
C GLY A 116 -3.82 7.24 -30.41
N ASP A 117 -4.88 6.56 -30.00
CA ASP A 117 -6.19 7.18 -29.74
C ASP A 117 -6.13 8.13 -28.54
N PRO A 118 -6.85 9.25 -28.54
CA PRO A 118 -6.83 10.21 -27.44
C PRO A 118 -7.61 9.70 -26.25
N LEU A 119 -7.05 9.90 -25.03
CA LEU A 119 -7.79 9.72 -23.79
C LEU A 119 -8.90 10.77 -23.66
N THR A 120 -10.10 10.33 -23.33
CA THR A 120 -11.28 11.19 -23.12
C THR A 120 -11.97 10.88 -21.78
N ALA A 121 -12.86 11.78 -21.37
CA ALA A 121 -13.71 11.55 -20.19
C ALA A 121 -14.63 10.33 -20.33
N THR A 122 -14.90 9.89 -21.56
CA THR A 122 -15.69 8.68 -21.83
C THR A 122 -14.93 7.42 -21.39
N ASP A 123 -13.60 7.36 -21.63
CA ASP A 123 -12.77 6.24 -21.23
C ASP A 123 -12.65 6.17 -19.72
N VAL A 124 -12.39 7.31 -19.08
CA VAL A 124 -12.32 7.41 -17.61
C VAL A 124 -13.63 6.99 -16.95
N ALA A 125 -14.76 7.56 -17.40
CA ALA A 125 -16.06 7.21 -16.83
C ALA A 125 -16.40 5.73 -17.07
N PHE A 126 -15.97 5.17 -18.19
CA PHE A 126 -16.13 3.75 -18.50
C PHE A 126 -15.30 2.88 -17.54
N SER A 127 -14.00 3.13 -17.42
CA SER A 127 -13.09 2.36 -16.58
C SER A 127 -13.56 2.33 -15.12
N LEU A 128 -13.80 3.49 -14.51
CA LEU A 128 -14.25 3.56 -13.13
C LEU A 128 -15.66 2.96 -12.90
N ASN A 129 -16.56 2.98 -13.90
CA ASN A 129 -17.84 2.26 -13.80
C ASN A 129 -17.67 0.75 -13.99
N TYR A 130 -16.67 0.30 -14.72
CA TYR A 130 -16.31 -1.10 -14.84
C TYR A 130 -15.72 -1.63 -13.53
N ASP A 131 -14.80 -0.89 -12.92
CA ASP A 131 -14.16 -1.25 -11.66
C ASP A 131 -15.18 -1.40 -10.53
N ARG A 132 -16.17 -0.50 -10.43
CA ARG A 132 -17.22 -0.56 -9.42
C ARG A 132 -18.37 -1.52 -9.70
N ALA A 133 -18.37 -2.24 -10.82
CA ALA A 133 -19.46 -3.14 -11.18
C ALA A 133 -19.58 -4.34 -10.24
N ASN A 134 -20.81 -4.86 -10.09
CA ASN A 134 -21.05 -6.06 -9.27
C ASN A 134 -20.22 -7.24 -9.78
N GLY A 135 -19.50 -7.89 -8.89
CA GLY A 135 -18.60 -9.01 -9.17
C GLY A 135 -17.17 -8.59 -9.52
N SER A 136 -16.88 -7.30 -9.54
CA SER A 136 -15.50 -6.80 -9.59
C SER A 136 -14.83 -6.99 -8.22
N GLN A 137 -13.61 -7.51 -8.21
CA GLN A 137 -12.81 -7.67 -6.99
C GLN A 137 -12.41 -6.32 -6.36
N VAL A 138 -12.39 -5.23 -7.15
CA VAL A 138 -12.05 -3.89 -6.68
C VAL A 138 -13.27 -3.01 -6.38
N ALA A 139 -14.49 -3.55 -6.47
CA ALA A 139 -15.74 -2.80 -6.23
C ALA A 139 -15.84 -2.22 -4.80
N PHE A 140 -15.14 -2.80 -3.83
CA PHE A 140 -15.08 -2.33 -2.44
C PHE A 140 -14.53 -0.89 -2.30
N ALA A 141 -13.74 -0.40 -3.27
CA ALA A 141 -13.20 0.95 -3.27
C ALA A 141 -14.25 2.04 -3.62
N TYR A 142 -15.48 1.65 -4.00
CA TYR A 142 -16.52 2.54 -4.50
C TYR A 142 -17.85 2.53 -3.72
N PRO A 143 -17.89 2.28 -2.40
CA PRO A 143 -19.14 2.04 -1.68
C PRO A 143 -20.06 3.26 -1.64
N SER A 144 -19.50 4.47 -1.65
CA SER A 144 -20.24 5.72 -1.60
C SER A 144 -20.66 6.25 -2.99
N VAL A 145 -20.21 5.63 -4.09
CA VAL A 145 -20.41 6.19 -5.43
C VAL A 145 -21.82 5.96 -5.94
N LYS A 146 -22.54 7.04 -6.23
CA LYS A 146 -23.85 7.06 -6.89
C LYS A 146 -23.71 6.97 -8.41
N SER A 147 -22.87 7.83 -9.01
CA SER A 147 -22.66 7.89 -10.45
C SER A 147 -21.31 8.45 -10.84
N ILE A 148 -20.78 7.98 -11.97
CA ILE A 148 -19.57 8.50 -12.63
C ILE A 148 -19.94 8.78 -14.09
N THR A 149 -19.81 10.03 -14.54
CA THR A 149 -20.25 10.47 -15.86
C THR A 149 -19.23 11.34 -16.57
N ALA A 150 -19.09 11.19 -17.87
CA ALA A 150 -18.41 12.16 -18.72
C ALA A 150 -19.34 13.36 -18.90
N SER A 151 -19.01 14.50 -18.28
CA SER A 151 -19.78 15.74 -18.37
C SER A 151 -19.24 16.72 -19.41
N GLY A 152 -18.22 16.34 -20.15
CA GLY A 152 -17.58 17.01 -21.28
C GLY A 152 -16.48 16.11 -21.88
N PRO A 153 -15.80 16.51 -22.95
CA PRO A 153 -14.74 15.68 -23.56
C PRO A 153 -13.56 15.39 -22.61
N TYR A 154 -13.29 16.33 -21.70
CA TYR A 154 -12.20 16.27 -20.74
C TYR A 154 -12.66 16.57 -19.31
N THR A 155 -13.91 16.27 -18.99
CA THR A 155 -14.48 16.53 -17.66
C THR A 155 -15.25 15.28 -17.21
N VAL A 156 -14.87 14.76 -16.05
CA VAL A 156 -15.56 13.63 -15.40
C VAL A 156 -16.18 14.13 -14.11
N THR A 157 -17.46 13.84 -13.92
CA THR A 157 -18.19 14.15 -12.69
C THR A 157 -18.51 12.88 -11.94
N VAL A 158 -18.06 12.82 -10.69
CA VAL A 158 -18.42 11.77 -9.73
C VAL A 158 -19.41 12.35 -8.73
N THR A 159 -20.51 11.65 -8.51
CA THR A 159 -21.49 11.98 -7.48
C THR A 159 -21.56 10.84 -6.48
N LEU A 160 -21.48 11.18 -5.19
CA LEU A 160 -21.60 10.23 -4.09
C LEU A 160 -23.03 10.16 -3.59
N THR A 161 -23.39 9.10 -2.90
CA THR A 161 -24.69 8.92 -2.21
C THR A 161 -24.77 9.72 -0.91
N HIS A 162 -23.63 9.92 -0.27
CA HIS A 162 -23.43 10.68 0.97
C HIS A 162 -21.99 11.23 0.98
N PRO A 163 -21.67 12.23 1.82
CA PRO A 163 -20.28 12.68 2.00
C PRO A 163 -19.39 11.50 2.42
N ASP A 164 -18.19 11.44 1.82
CA ASP A 164 -17.20 10.41 2.09
C ASP A 164 -15.80 11.05 2.10
N ALA A 165 -15.23 11.16 3.29
CA ALA A 165 -13.93 11.79 3.50
C ALA A 165 -12.75 10.94 2.97
N SER A 166 -12.97 9.67 2.64
CA SER A 166 -11.96 8.80 2.01
C SER A 166 -11.97 8.92 0.48
N TRP A 167 -13.09 9.35 -0.13
CA TRP A 167 -13.21 9.44 -1.58
C TRP A 167 -12.05 10.15 -2.29
N PRO A 168 -11.46 11.26 -1.76
CA PRO A 168 -10.34 11.93 -2.44
C PRO A 168 -9.13 11.05 -2.73
N TYR A 169 -8.96 9.93 -2.02
CA TYR A 169 -7.87 8.98 -2.20
C TYR A 169 -8.18 7.95 -3.29
N THR A 170 -9.42 7.45 -3.37
CA THR A 170 -9.81 6.38 -4.30
C THR A 170 -9.34 6.60 -5.75
N PRO A 171 -9.44 7.80 -6.36
CA PRO A 171 -8.94 8.03 -7.72
C PRO A 171 -7.42 8.01 -7.88
N ALA A 172 -6.67 7.81 -6.79
CA ALA A 172 -5.22 7.64 -6.78
C ALA A 172 -4.79 6.22 -6.42
N GLU A 173 -5.73 5.35 -6.05
CA GLU A 173 -5.46 3.97 -5.66
C GLU A 173 -5.37 3.05 -6.89
N ILE A 174 -4.65 1.97 -6.73
CA ILE A 174 -4.49 0.90 -7.72
C ILE A 174 -5.84 0.36 -8.26
N ASN A 175 -6.88 0.47 -7.44
CA ASN A 175 -8.25 0.05 -7.76
C ASN A 175 -8.98 0.96 -8.76
N SER A 176 -8.31 2.01 -9.29
CA SER A 176 -8.91 3.06 -10.14
C SER A 176 -8.13 3.26 -11.44
N GLN A 177 -7.59 2.20 -12.00
CA GLN A 177 -6.81 2.22 -13.24
C GLN A 177 -7.67 2.54 -14.47
N ILE A 178 -7.13 3.37 -15.36
CA ILE A 178 -7.84 3.83 -16.57
C ILE A 178 -7.33 3.05 -17.78
N PHE A 179 -8.26 2.51 -18.56
CA PHE A 179 -8.00 1.77 -19.78
C PHE A 179 -8.95 2.22 -20.92
N GLU A 180 -8.60 1.86 -22.13
CA GLU A 180 -9.34 2.30 -23.32
C GLU A 180 -10.68 1.55 -23.46
N LYS A 181 -11.77 2.30 -23.49
CA LYS A 181 -13.12 1.76 -23.71
C LYS A 181 -13.26 1.06 -25.06
N LYS A 182 -12.75 1.65 -26.13
CA LYS A 182 -12.84 1.11 -27.50
C LYS A 182 -12.13 -0.25 -27.59
N PHE A 183 -10.93 -0.36 -27.01
CA PHE A 183 -10.19 -1.61 -26.95
C PHE A 183 -10.95 -2.68 -26.16
N TYR A 184 -11.45 -2.33 -24.98
CA TYR A 184 -12.26 -3.23 -24.18
C TYR A 184 -13.50 -3.72 -24.96
N GLU A 185 -14.25 -2.80 -25.61
CA GLU A 185 -15.48 -3.16 -26.35
C GLU A 185 -15.20 -4.08 -27.53
N ALA A 186 -14.04 -3.94 -28.18
CA ALA A 186 -13.61 -4.83 -29.27
C ALA A 186 -13.19 -6.22 -28.78
N HIS A 187 -12.77 -6.36 -27.49
CA HIS A 187 -12.13 -7.56 -26.95
C HIS A 187 -12.80 -8.09 -25.67
N LYS A 188 -14.08 -7.81 -25.43
CA LYS A 188 -14.79 -8.10 -24.16
C LYS A 188 -14.54 -9.50 -23.56
N SER A 189 -14.53 -10.52 -24.41
CA SER A 189 -14.38 -11.92 -23.98
C SER A 189 -12.93 -12.32 -23.67
N THR A 190 -11.96 -11.56 -24.14
CA THR A 190 -10.52 -11.86 -24.06
C THR A 190 -9.71 -10.74 -23.42
N TYR A 191 -10.37 -9.66 -22.96
CA TYR A 191 -9.70 -8.53 -22.30
C TYR A 191 -8.87 -9.00 -21.12
N GLY A 192 -7.64 -8.56 -21.06
CA GLY A 192 -6.66 -8.96 -20.05
C GLY A 192 -6.03 -10.34 -20.24
N GLN A 193 -6.50 -11.16 -21.20
CA GLN A 193 -5.91 -12.46 -21.49
C GLN A 193 -4.54 -12.30 -22.19
N ALA A 194 -3.68 -13.31 -22.06
CA ALA A 194 -2.33 -13.34 -22.66
C ALA A 194 -2.28 -12.96 -24.15
N GLY A 195 -3.28 -13.34 -24.95
CA GLY A 195 -3.33 -13.04 -26.38
C GLY A 195 -3.93 -11.67 -26.75
N THR A 196 -4.50 -10.96 -25.79
CA THR A 196 -5.19 -9.67 -26.03
C THR A 196 -4.56 -8.54 -25.25
N LEU A 197 -4.16 -8.78 -23.99
CA LEU A 197 -3.61 -7.81 -23.06
C LEU A 197 -4.62 -6.72 -22.65
N VAL A 198 -4.10 -5.56 -22.26
CA VAL A 198 -4.86 -4.34 -21.92
C VAL A 198 -4.35 -3.16 -22.77
N MET A 199 -5.07 -2.03 -22.78
CA MET A 199 -4.69 -0.82 -23.50
C MET A 199 -4.65 0.36 -22.54
N GLY A 200 -3.46 0.88 -22.26
CA GLY A 200 -3.22 1.96 -21.32
C GLY A 200 -2.56 3.19 -21.95
N THR A 201 -2.32 4.18 -21.09
CA THR A 201 -1.67 5.45 -21.42
C THR A 201 -0.26 5.56 -20.83
N GLY A 202 0.11 4.65 -19.92
CA GLY A 202 1.26 4.73 -19.03
C GLY A 202 2.63 4.68 -19.69
N PRO A 203 3.68 4.81 -18.85
CA PRO A 203 5.06 4.92 -19.30
C PRO A 203 5.62 3.66 -19.95
N TRP A 204 5.10 2.48 -19.64
CA TRP A 204 5.49 1.24 -20.32
C TRP A 204 4.30 0.55 -20.95
N LYS A 205 4.49 0.10 -22.20
CA LYS A 205 3.55 -0.76 -22.93
C LYS A 205 3.77 -2.19 -22.49
N ILE A 206 2.70 -2.90 -22.19
CA ILE A 206 2.74 -4.34 -21.95
C ILE A 206 2.79 -5.03 -23.31
N ASP A 207 3.93 -5.60 -23.66
CA ASP A 207 4.16 -6.25 -24.97
C ASP A 207 3.72 -7.71 -24.97
N SER A 208 3.88 -8.41 -23.84
CA SER A 208 3.43 -9.78 -23.63
C SER A 208 3.13 -10.06 -22.17
N PHE A 209 2.26 -11.04 -21.95
CA PHE A 209 1.91 -11.56 -20.64
C PHE A 209 1.63 -13.05 -20.74
N ASP A 210 2.17 -13.83 -19.81
CA ASP A 210 1.86 -15.24 -19.63
C ASP A 210 1.75 -15.52 -18.11
N PRO A 211 0.63 -16.10 -17.66
CA PRO A 211 0.38 -16.34 -16.23
C PRO A 211 1.47 -17.16 -15.52
N THR A 212 2.23 -17.99 -16.26
CA THR A 212 3.23 -18.89 -15.67
C THR A 212 4.64 -18.35 -15.74
N THR A 213 4.95 -17.52 -16.73
CA THR A 213 6.32 -17.04 -16.98
C THR A 213 6.52 -15.56 -16.68
N GLY A 214 5.45 -14.75 -16.69
CA GLY A 214 5.50 -13.32 -16.36
C GLY A 214 5.17 -12.41 -17.53
N ALA A 215 5.83 -11.25 -17.63
CA ALA A 215 5.51 -10.23 -18.63
C ALA A 215 6.77 -9.56 -19.21
N GLU A 216 6.65 -9.04 -20.43
CA GLU A 216 7.64 -8.13 -21.03
C GLU A 216 6.99 -6.79 -21.34
N LEU A 217 7.69 -5.70 -21.02
CA LEU A 217 7.23 -4.35 -21.24
C LEU A 217 8.32 -3.53 -21.94
N SER A 218 7.89 -2.59 -22.78
CA SER A 218 8.76 -1.63 -23.45
C SER A 218 8.37 -0.18 -23.14
N ALA A 219 9.35 0.73 -23.10
CA ALA A 219 9.10 2.14 -22.87
C ALA A 219 8.15 2.72 -23.90
N ASN A 220 7.15 3.48 -23.45
CA ASN A 220 6.24 4.24 -24.32
C ASN A 220 6.94 5.53 -24.77
N PRO A 221 7.40 5.66 -26.03
CA PRO A 221 8.11 6.85 -26.48
C PRO A 221 7.23 8.10 -26.59
N HIS A 222 5.92 7.92 -26.52
CA HIS A 222 4.91 8.98 -26.61
C HIS A 222 4.22 9.26 -25.27
N TRP A 223 4.77 8.75 -24.17
CA TRP A 223 4.21 9.02 -22.85
C TRP A 223 4.22 10.52 -22.55
N TRP A 224 3.09 11.03 -22.11
CA TRP A 224 2.90 12.45 -21.83
C TRP A 224 3.80 13.00 -20.69
N GLY A 225 4.22 12.12 -19.75
CA GLY A 225 5.10 12.47 -18.63
C GLY A 225 6.58 12.63 -19.03
N GLY A 226 6.95 12.38 -20.27
CA GLY A 226 8.29 12.62 -20.80
C GLY A 226 9.15 11.37 -21.00
N LYS A 227 10.47 11.49 -20.75
CA LYS A 227 11.41 10.39 -21.00
C LYS A 227 11.30 9.30 -19.95
N VAL A 228 11.07 8.07 -20.39
CA VAL A 228 11.06 6.86 -19.57
C VAL A 228 12.49 6.35 -19.39
N PRO A 229 13.01 6.17 -18.16
CA PRO A 229 14.40 5.82 -17.93
C PRO A 229 14.76 4.37 -18.29
N ILE A 230 13.81 3.43 -18.11
CA ILE A 230 14.01 2.01 -18.38
C ILE A 230 13.41 1.67 -19.75
N GLN A 231 14.23 1.16 -20.67
CA GLN A 231 13.77 0.89 -22.04
C GLN A 231 12.96 -0.41 -22.16
N ARG A 232 13.32 -1.42 -21.39
CA ARG A 232 12.61 -2.70 -21.31
C ARG A 232 12.57 -3.19 -19.88
N ILE A 233 11.43 -3.77 -19.49
CA ILE A 233 11.25 -4.48 -18.23
C ILE A 233 10.88 -5.91 -18.58
N LYS A 234 11.61 -6.88 -18.01
CA LYS A 234 11.25 -8.29 -18.04
C LYS A 234 10.88 -8.73 -16.65
N MET A 235 9.65 -9.13 -16.47
CA MET A 235 9.13 -9.67 -15.22
C MET A 235 9.06 -11.20 -15.30
N THR A 236 9.55 -11.89 -14.30
CA THR A 236 9.59 -13.36 -14.25
C THR A 236 8.83 -13.84 -13.02
N SER A 237 7.85 -14.72 -13.24
CA SER A 237 7.03 -15.33 -12.18
C SER A 237 7.80 -16.39 -11.40
N PHE A 238 7.69 -16.36 -10.08
CA PHE A 238 8.25 -17.34 -9.15
C PHE A 238 7.16 -17.93 -8.27
N ALA A 239 7.16 -19.25 -8.13
CA ALA A 239 6.19 -19.96 -7.30
C ALA A 239 6.51 -19.93 -5.80
N SER A 240 7.66 -19.36 -5.41
CA SER A 240 8.04 -19.20 -4.01
C SER A 240 9.09 -18.12 -3.83
N ALA A 241 9.07 -17.42 -2.67
CA ALA A 241 10.08 -16.46 -2.27
C ALA A 241 11.51 -17.05 -2.26
N THR A 242 11.65 -18.33 -1.95
CA THR A 242 12.95 -19.03 -2.01
C THR A 242 13.50 -19.09 -3.44
N SER A 243 12.67 -19.43 -4.43
CA SER A 243 13.11 -19.48 -5.84
C SER A 243 13.46 -18.10 -6.38
N GLU A 244 12.70 -17.09 -6.00
CA GLU A 244 12.98 -15.70 -6.34
C GLU A 244 14.32 -15.21 -5.73
N ALA A 245 14.55 -15.47 -4.44
CA ALA A 245 15.81 -15.12 -3.78
C ALA A 245 17.03 -15.86 -4.39
N LEU A 246 16.87 -17.08 -4.87
CA LEU A 246 17.92 -17.80 -5.59
C LEU A 246 18.22 -17.18 -6.95
N ALA A 247 17.19 -16.80 -7.73
CA ALA A 247 17.33 -16.11 -9.00
C ALA A 247 18.00 -14.73 -8.84
N PHE A 248 17.63 -14.00 -7.79
CA PHE A 248 18.28 -12.73 -7.44
C PHE A 248 19.77 -12.94 -7.13
N ARG A 249 20.09 -13.94 -6.31
CA ARG A 249 21.48 -14.30 -5.96
C ARG A 249 22.30 -14.74 -7.17
N ALA A 250 21.66 -15.41 -8.14
CA ALA A 250 22.29 -15.79 -9.41
C ALA A 250 22.47 -14.59 -10.37
N GLY A 251 21.87 -13.44 -10.08
CA GLY A 251 21.88 -12.24 -10.93
C GLY A 251 20.94 -12.35 -12.14
N GLU A 252 19.96 -13.24 -12.09
CA GLU A 252 18.95 -13.44 -13.13
C GLU A 252 17.85 -12.37 -13.04
N ILE A 253 17.61 -11.81 -11.86
CA ILE A 253 16.75 -10.67 -11.61
C ILE A 253 17.51 -9.55 -10.89
N ASP A 254 17.15 -8.31 -11.18
CA ASP A 254 17.76 -7.08 -10.63
C ASP A 254 16.90 -6.45 -9.52
N LEU A 255 15.62 -6.81 -9.46
CA LEU A 255 14.63 -6.26 -8.53
C LEU A 255 13.68 -7.36 -8.08
N ALA A 256 13.51 -7.50 -6.76
CA ALA A 256 12.36 -8.16 -6.14
C ALA A 256 11.52 -7.06 -5.48
N PRO A 257 10.31 -6.76 -6.02
CA PRO A 257 9.54 -5.57 -5.64
C PRO A 257 8.86 -5.69 -4.28
N ASP A 258 8.64 -6.93 -3.84
CA ASP A 258 8.03 -7.23 -2.55
C ASP A 258 8.76 -8.41 -1.90
N VAL A 259 9.32 -8.18 -0.72
CA VAL A 259 10.23 -9.14 -0.10
C VAL A 259 9.62 -9.66 1.21
N TYR A 260 8.86 -10.73 1.12
CA TYR A 260 8.29 -11.44 2.29
C TYR A 260 9.34 -12.12 3.16
N THR A 261 10.55 -12.36 2.63
CA THR A 261 11.67 -12.95 3.37
C THR A 261 12.90 -12.06 3.37
N PRO A 262 12.85 -10.88 4.07
CA PRO A 262 13.92 -9.88 4.00
C PRO A 262 15.30 -10.43 4.33
N LEU A 263 15.40 -11.37 5.26
CA LEU A 263 16.67 -12.00 5.66
C LEU A 263 17.33 -12.81 4.53
N SER A 264 16.54 -13.35 3.62
CA SER A 264 17.05 -14.09 2.46
C SER A 264 17.83 -13.21 1.48
N PHE A 265 17.46 -11.92 1.41
CA PHE A 265 18.09 -10.93 0.55
C PHE A 265 19.16 -10.11 1.28
N ALA A 266 19.00 -9.84 2.57
CA ALA A 266 19.92 -8.99 3.35
C ALA A 266 21.37 -9.51 3.35
N SER A 267 21.58 -10.84 3.25
CA SER A 267 22.88 -11.47 3.19
C SER A 267 23.40 -11.73 1.76
N THR A 268 22.63 -11.36 0.73
CA THR A 268 22.97 -11.67 -0.66
C THR A 268 23.97 -10.64 -1.19
N SER A 269 25.13 -11.11 -1.65
CA SER A 269 26.13 -10.26 -2.30
C SER A 269 25.54 -9.61 -3.56
N GLY A 270 25.72 -8.30 -3.73
CA GLY A 270 25.16 -7.54 -4.85
C GLY A 270 23.70 -7.12 -4.67
N ALA A 271 23.07 -7.43 -3.54
CA ALA A 271 21.77 -6.95 -3.15
C ALA A 271 21.87 -5.72 -2.24
N LYS A 272 20.93 -4.81 -2.38
CA LYS A 272 20.62 -3.75 -1.43
C LYS A 272 19.16 -3.90 -1.03
N LEU A 273 18.91 -4.18 0.23
CA LEU A 273 17.56 -4.18 0.77
C LEU A 273 17.18 -2.73 1.11
N LEU A 274 16.14 -2.25 0.45
CA LEU A 274 15.48 -0.99 0.78
C LEU A 274 14.31 -1.32 1.68
N ALA A 275 14.17 -0.61 2.79
CA ALA A 275 13.06 -0.75 3.72
C ALA A 275 12.54 0.62 4.10
N THR A 276 11.24 0.76 4.19
CA THR A 276 10.57 2.00 4.60
C THR A 276 9.32 1.66 5.42
N PRO A 277 9.03 2.39 6.51
CA PRO A 277 7.80 2.17 7.25
C PRO A 277 6.57 2.23 6.35
N SER A 278 5.73 1.20 6.40
CA SER A 278 4.43 1.16 5.74
C SER A 278 3.29 1.51 6.69
N CYS A 279 2.06 1.44 6.20
CA CYS A 279 0.88 1.38 7.06
C CYS A 279 0.22 0.00 7.05
N ASP A 280 0.81 -0.99 6.39
CA ASP A 280 0.29 -2.36 6.39
C ASP A 280 0.40 -2.97 7.78
N ILE A 281 -0.68 -3.57 8.24
CA ILE A 281 -0.80 -4.12 9.60
C ILE A 281 -0.74 -5.64 9.58
N ASP A 282 -0.09 -6.20 10.58
CA ASP A 282 -0.19 -7.60 10.92
C ASP A 282 -0.95 -7.75 12.23
N ILE A 283 -1.94 -8.64 12.23
CA ILE A 283 -2.91 -8.80 13.30
C ILE A 283 -3.16 -10.26 13.63
N PHE A 284 -3.45 -10.54 14.90
CA PHE A 284 -3.98 -11.83 15.31
C PHE A 284 -5.50 -11.71 15.48
N ILE A 285 -6.24 -12.40 14.61
CA ILE A 285 -7.70 -12.37 14.55
C ILE A 285 -8.29 -13.37 15.54
N MET A 286 -9.30 -12.93 16.29
CA MET A 286 -10.05 -13.77 17.19
C MET A 286 -11.53 -13.73 16.80
N HIS A 287 -12.10 -14.89 16.48
CA HIS A 287 -13.52 -14.98 16.08
C HIS A 287 -14.43 -14.69 17.27
N VAL A 288 -14.79 -13.40 17.49
CA VAL A 288 -15.37 -12.89 18.74
C VAL A 288 -16.80 -13.41 19.05
N THR A 289 -17.46 -14.07 18.10
CA THR A 289 -18.79 -14.66 18.30
C THR A 289 -18.72 -16.12 18.77
N THR A 290 -17.52 -16.74 18.74
CA THR A 290 -17.32 -18.16 19.02
C THR A 290 -16.47 -18.36 20.28
N ALA A 291 -16.86 -19.30 21.16
CA ALA A 291 -16.06 -19.67 22.32
C ALA A 291 -14.74 -20.35 21.89
N PRO A 292 -13.62 -20.07 22.55
CA PRO A 292 -13.46 -19.25 23.76
C PRO A 292 -13.26 -17.74 23.48
N TRP A 293 -13.16 -17.35 22.22
CA TRP A 293 -12.83 -15.99 21.79
C TRP A 293 -13.93 -14.95 22.06
N ASN A 294 -15.18 -15.40 22.33
CA ASN A 294 -16.29 -14.53 22.71
C ASN A 294 -16.14 -13.91 24.12
N ASP A 295 -15.22 -14.43 24.95
CA ASP A 295 -14.89 -13.86 26.26
C ASP A 295 -13.84 -12.76 26.12
N VAL A 296 -14.18 -11.53 26.50
CA VAL A 296 -13.27 -10.39 26.40
C VAL A 296 -12.02 -10.52 27.27
N HIS A 297 -12.12 -11.20 28.42
CA HIS A 297 -10.97 -11.46 29.28
C HIS A 297 -9.98 -12.42 28.62
N VAL A 298 -10.46 -13.40 27.84
CA VAL A 298 -9.60 -14.24 27.00
C VAL A 298 -8.85 -13.38 25.98
N ARG A 299 -9.54 -12.50 25.26
CA ARG A 299 -8.91 -11.64 24.23
C ARG A 299 -7.89 -10.68 24.83
N ARG A 300 -8.18 -10.09 26.00
CA ARG A 300 -7.20 -9.25 26.74
C ARG A 300 -6.00 -10.04 27.24
N ALA A 301 -6.23 -11.27 27.71
CA ALA A 301 -5.15 -12.16 28.12
C ALA A 301 -4.19 -12.45 26.95
N VAL A 302 -4.74 -12.74 25.76
CA VAL A 302 -3.95 -12.91 24.53
C VAL A 302 -3.17 -11.64 24.20
N ALA A 303 -3.81 -10.49 24.19
CA ALA A 303 -3.18 -9.21 23.84
C ALA A 303 -2.01 -8.85 24.77
N TYR A 304 -2.11 -9.21 26.07
CA TYR A 304 -1.01 -9.05 27.04
C TYR A 304 0.08 -10.13 26.93
N ALA A 305 -0.26 -11.32 26.42
CA ALA A 305 0.67 -12.44 26.37
C ALA A 305 1.60 -12.41 25.15
N LEU A 306 1.21 -11.73 24.08
CA LEU A 306 1.99 -11.70 22.82
C LEU A 306 3.17 -10.73 22.93
N ASP A 307 4.39 -11.28 22.84
CA ASP A 307 5.63 -10.49 22.75
C ASP A 307 5.87 -10.06 21.30
N ARG A 308 5.40 -8.86 20.96
CA ARG A 308 5.54 -8.28 19.62
C ARG A 308 6.99 -8.20 19.14
N SER A 309 7.95 -8.02 20.06
CA SER A 309 9.38 -7.99 19.72
C SER A 309 9.88 -9.36 19.25
N ALA A 310 9.41 -10.43 19.87
CA ALA A 310 9.75 -11.79 19.47
C ALA A 310 9.11 -12.14 18.12
N ILE A 311 7.84 -11.75 17.91
CA ILE A 311 7.12 -11.97 16.65
C ILE A 311 7.80 -11.21 15.50
N MET A 312 8.07 -9.89 15.67
CA MET A 312 8.79 -9.09 14.68
C MET A 312 10.19 -9.66 14.36
N THR A 313 10.85 -10.29 15.33
CA THR A 313 12.15 -10.96 15.09
C THR A 313 11.96 -12.17 14.20
N ALA A 314 10.89 -12.96 14.37
CA ALA A 314 10.55 -14.10 13.52
C ALA A 314 10.20 -13.65 12.09
N HIS A 315 9.52 -12.49 11.95
CA HIS A 315 9.25 -11.82 10.65
C HIS A 315 10.53 -11.39 9.91
N GLY A 316 11.62 -11.14 10.61
CA GLY A 316 12.90 -10.69 10.01
C GLY A 316 13.35 -9.32 10.47
N GLY A 317 12.64 -8.68 11.41
CA GLY A 317 13.04 -7.43 12.06
C GLY A 317 12.70 -6.13 11.31
N TYR A 318 12.13 -6.23 10.12
CA TYR A 318 11.70 -5.07 9.32
C TYR A 318 10.24 -4.74 9.65
N ALA A 319 10.01 -4.27 10.87
CA ALA A 319 8.67 -4.01 11.38
C ALA A 319 8.69 -3.04 12.57
N THR A 320 7.55 -2.43 12.87
CA THR A 320 7.33 -1.55 14.02
C THR A 320 6.14 -2.05 14.84
N PRO A 321 6.21 -2.15 16.20
CA PRO A 321 5.14 -2.76 16.98
C PRO A 321 3.83 -1.97 16.88
N LEU A 322 2.73 -2.68 16.66
CA LEU A 322 1.38 -2.14 16.57
C LEU A 322 0.57 -2.52 17.82
N TYR A 323 -0.06 -1.51 18.44
CA TYR A 323 -0.88 -1.70 19.64
C TYR A 323 -2.36 -1.34 19.43
N THR A 324 -2.72 -0.80 18.28
CA THR A 324 -4.08 -0.38 17.92
C THR A 324 -4.40 -0.83 16.52
N LEU A 325 -5.62 -1.27 16.26
CA LEU A 325 -6.03 -1.77 14.93
C LEU A 325 -5.92 -0.66 13.85
N ILE A 326 -6.20 0.59 14.21
CA ILE A 326 -5.95 1.74 13.32
C ILE A 326 -4.57 2.28 13.65
N PRO A 327 -3.61 2.22 12.72
CA PRO A 327 -2.27 2.76 12.89
C PRO A 327 -2.27 4.27 13.23
N PRO A 328 -1.54 4.70 14.24
CA PRO A 328 -1.53 6.11 14.64
C PRO A 328 -1.08 7.08 13.54
N GLN A 329 -0.23 6.65 12.61
CA GLN A 329 0.24 7.47 11.50
C GLN A 329 -0.89 7.87 10.54
N LEU A 330 -1.92 7.04 10.36
CA LEU A 330 -3.09 7.36 9.53
C LEU A 330 -3.93 8.51 10.10
N MET A 331 -3.79 8.79 11.40
CA MET A 331 -4.47 9.92 12.05
C MET A 331 -3.74 11.26 11.85
N GLN A 332 -2.54 11.29 11.27
CA GLN A 332 -1.73 12.53 11.16
C GLN A 332 -2.35 13.56 10.19
N ASN A 333 -3.22 13.13 9.29
CA ASN A 333 -3.98 14.04 8.41
C ASN A 333 -5.15 14.77 9.12
N ILE A 334 -5.57 14.28 10.29
CA ILE A 334 -6.72 14.81 11.05
C ILE A 334 -6.36 15.29 12.46
N ALA A 335 -5.14 15.04 12.93
CA ALA A 335 -4.70 15.45 14.26
C ALA A 335 -3.18 15.67 14.33
N SER A 336 -2.75 16.51 15.27
CA SER A 336 -1.33 16.70 15.55
C SER A 336 -0.73 15.48 16.28
N LYS A 337 0.58 15.30 16.17
CA LYS A 337 1.32 14.25 16.90
C LYS A 337 1.06 14.30 18.42
N SER A 338 0.91 15.50 19.00
CA SER A 338 0.60 15.67 20.43
C SER A 338 -0.79 15.15 20.79
N GLN A 339 -1.81 15.42 19.96
CA GLN A 339 -3.17 14.92 20.18
C GLN A 339 -3.22 13.40 20.07
N ILE A 340 -2.56 12.84 19.05
CA ILE A 340 -2.45 11.38 18.86
C ILE A 340 -1.74 10.74 20.06
N GLY A 341 -0.60 11.32 20.51
CA GLY A 341 0.13 10.83 21.69
C GLY A 341 -0.70 10.88 22.97
N SER A 342 -1.50 11.92 23.17
CA SER A 342 -2.43 12.03 24.30
C SER A 342 -3.54 10.97 24.24
N LEU A 343 -4.09 10.72 23.07
CA LEU A 343 -5.07 9.66 22.85
C LEU A 343 -4.46 8.29 23.20
N LEU A 344 -3.32 7.93 22.62
CA LEU A 344 -2.67 6.64 22.88
C LEU A 344 -2.33 6.44 24.36
N SER A 345 -1.91 7.51 25.05
CA SER A 345 -1.63 7.45 26.49
C SER A 345 -2.89 7.20 27.34
N SER A 346 -4.07 7.47 26.82
CA SER A 346 -5.36 7.25 27.49
C SER A 346 -5.95 5.86 27.25
N LEU A 347 -5.40 5.10 26.27
CA LEU A 347 -5.90 3.80 25.87
C LEU A 347 -5.13 2.65 26.56
N PRO A 348 -5.78 1.51 26.84
CA PRO A 348 -5.06 0.29 27.24
C PRO A 348 -4.33 -0.27 26.01
N LEU A 349 -2.99 -0.18 25.98
CA LEU A 349 -2.18 -0.61 24.83
C LEU A 349 -1.71 -2.07 24.93
N TYR A 350 -2.09 -2.82 25.96
CA TYR A 350 -1.78 -4.25 26.12
C TYR A 350 -0.31 -4.59 25.81
N GLN A 351 0.62 -3.84 26.39
CA GLN A 351 2.04 -4.16 26.30
C GLN A 351 2.33 -5.50 26.97
N TYR A 352 3.27 -6.26 26.43
CA TYR A 352 3.64 -7.59 26.91
C TYR A 352 3.77 -7.67 28.42
N ASN A 353 2.92 -8.48 29.06
CA ASN A 353 2.88 -8.66 30.50
C ASN A 353 2.19 -9.97 30.90
N LEU A 354 2.96 -11.01 31.10
CA LEU A 354 2.43 -12.33 31.47
C LEU A 354 1.65 -12.35 32.78
N ALA A 355 1.97 -11.47 33.75
CA ALA A 355 1.24 -11.41 35.01
C ALA A 355 -0.20 -10.89 34.77
N LYS A 356 -0.34 -9.81 34.00
CA LYS A 356 -1.65 -9.29 33.59
C LYS A 356 -2.39 -10.27 32.69
N ALA A 357 -1.71 -10.93 31.77
CA ALA A 357 -2.31 -11.95 30.92
C ALA A 357 -2.94 -13.09 31.75
N LYS A 358 -2.21 -13.60 32.75
CA LYS A 358 -2.73 -14.62 33.67
C LYS A 358 -3.87 -14.09 34.54
N GLN A 359 -3.84 -12.84 34.95
CA GLN A 359 -4.92 -12.21 35.71
C GLN A 359 -6.21 -12.15 34.85
N GLU A 360 -6.13 -11.62 33.64
CA GLU A 360 -7.28 -11.56 32.73
C GLU A 360 -7.83 -12.97 32.45
N LEU A 361 -6.96 -13.96 32.22
CA LEU A 361 -7.40 -15.33 31.96
C LEU A 361 -8.08 -15.94 33.21
N ALA A 362 -7.62 -15.62 34.40
CA ALA A 362 -8.25 -16.05 35.66
C ALA A 362 -9.65 -15.45 35.87
N GLU A 363 -9.92 -14.28 35.31
CA GLU A 363 -11.21 -13.59 35.33
C GLU A 363 -12.17 -14.08 34.22
N SER A 364 -11.69 -14.90 33.27
CA SER A 364 -12.47 -15.46 32.17
C SER A 364 -13.19 -16.77 32.55
N ALA A 365 -14.00 -17.26 31.62
CA ALA A 365 -14.58 -18.60 31.72
C ALA A 365 -13.53 -19.75 31.58
N TYR A 366 -12.27 -19.42 31.32
CA TYR A 366 -11.17 -20.36 31.07
C TYR A 366 -9.94 -20.12 31.96
N PRO A 367 -10.06 -20.10 33.29
CA PRO A 367 -9.00 -19.67 34.21
C PRO A 367 -7.76 -20.57 34.19
N HIS A 368 -7.84 -21.76 33.61
CA HIS A 368 -6.73 -22.72 33.46
C HIS A 368 -6.24 -22.86 32.01
N GLY A 369 -6.72 -21.99 31.11
CA GLY A 369 -6.41 -22.08 29.69
C GLY A 369 -7.35 -23.03 28.93
N PHE A 370 -7.05 -23.21 27.66
CA PHE A 370 -7.82 -24.05 26.73
C PHE A 370 -6.93 -24.52 25.58
N SER A 371 -7.52 -25.34 24.70
CA SER A 371 -6.90 -25.70 23.41
C SER A 371 -7.80 -25.21 22.27
N ALA A 372 -7.16 -24.66 21.22
CA ALA A 372 -7.83 -24.21 20.01
C ALA A 372 -6.93 -24.47 18.78
N SER A 373 -7.47 -24.23 17.59
CA SER A 373 -6.66 -24.23 16.36
C SER A 373 -6.57 -22.80 15.82
N ILE A 374 -5.47 -22.51 15.14
CA ILE A 374 -5.34 -21.38 14.26
C ILE A 374 -5.12 -21.86 12.83
N LEU A 375 -5.59 -21.10 11.86
CA LEU A 375 -5.41 -21.35 10.45
C LEU A 375 -4.29 -20.45 9.93
N GLU A 376 -3.35 -21.02 9.16
CA GLU A 376 -2.25 -20.24 8.61
C GLU A 376 -1.90 -20.67 7.18
N ILE A 377 -1.47 -19.73 6.36
CA ILE A 377 -0.92 -20.03 5.03
C ILE A 377 0.38 -20.80 5.19
N ASN A 378 0.58 -21.82 4.37
CA ASN A 378 1.79 -22.65 4.40
C ASN A 378 3.00 -21.91 3.79
N ASP A 379 3.36 -20.80 4.42
CA ASP A 379 4.54 -19.98 4.13
C ASP A 379 5.53 -20.06 5.30
N PRO A 380 6.85 -20.19 5.04
CA PRO A 380 7.84 -20.31 6.11
C PRO A 380 7.90 -19.12 7.09
N THR A 381 7.64 -17.90 6.63
CA THR A 381 7.68 -16.70 7.49
C THR A 381 6.49 -16.69 8.44
N SER A 382 5.28 -16.80 7.91
CA SER A 382 4.04 -16.85 8.69
C SER A 382 4.05 -18.00 9.69
N LEU A 383 4.49 -19.20 9.26
CA LEU A 383 4.62 -20.35 10.17
C LEU A 383 5.64 -20.13 11.29
N ASN A 384 6.74 -19.40 11.06
CA ASN A 384 7.70 -19.05 12.11
C ASN A 384 7.09 -18.09 13.13
N GLU A 385 6.31 -17.11 12.67
CA GLU A 385 5.61 -16.16 13.53
C GLU A 385 4.57 -16.85 14.38
N ASP A 386 3.77 -17.70 13.78
CA ASP A 386 2.79 -18.51 14.47
C ASP A 386 3.40 -19.42 15.54
N GLN A 387 4.57 -20.00 15.29
CA GLN A 387 5.28 -20.78 16.31
C GLN A 387 5.65 -19.92 17.53
N VAL A 388 6.02 -18.65 17.32
CA VAL A 388 6.27 -17.71 18.43
C VAL A 388 4.95 -17.40 19.15
N ILE A 389 3.86 -17.09 18.43
CA ILE A 389 2.53 -16.86 19.00
C ILE A 389 2.09 -18.05 19.87
N VAL A 390 2.20 -19.28 19.35
CA VAL A 390 1.89 -20.52 20.08
C VAL A 390 2.72 -20.64 21.35
N ALA A 391 4.03 -20.38 21.26
CA ALA A 391 4.93 -20.46 22.43
C ALA A 391 4.61 -19.39 23.50
N GLU A 392 4.27 -18.18 23.09
CA GLU A 392 3.89 -17.10 24.02
C GLU A 392 2.56 -17.43 24.74
N LEU A 393 1.54 -17.88 24.00
CA LEU A 393 0.23 -18.20 24.56
C LEU A 393 0.27 -19.45 25.45
N GLN A 394 1.17 -20.40 25.19
CA GLN A 394 1.38 -21.55 26.06
C GLN A 394 1.86 -21.17 27.46
N LYS A 395 2.58 -20.04 27.64
CA LYS A 395 3.04 -19.54 28.94
C LYS A 395 1.88 -19.16 29.88
N ILE A 396 0.70 -18.96 29.34
CA ILE A 396 -0.53 -18.65 30.10
C ILE A 396 -1.54 -19.81 30.08
N GLY A 397 -1.20 -20.97 29.47
CA GLY A 397 -2.05 -22.17 29.44
C GLY A 397 -2.93 -22.29 28.21
N ILE A 398 -2.86 -21.35 27.25
CA ILE A 398 -3.55 -21.47 25.94
C ILE A 398 -2.67 -22.29 25.00
N ARG A 399 -3.22 -23.38 24.47
CA ARG A 399 -2.52 -24.30 23.54
C ARG A 399 -3.14 -24.18 22.17
N LEU A 400 -2.40 -23.64 21.22
CA LEU A 400 -2.84 -23.51 19.84
C LEU A 400 -2.20 -24.59 18.97
N GLN A 401 -2.98 -25.11 18.02
CA GLN A 401 -2.52 -26.01 16.97
C GLN A 401 -2.57 -25.29 15.63
N ILE A 402 -1.45 -25.10 14.99
CA ILE A 402 -1.35 -24.50 13.65
C ILE A 402 -1.90 -25.49 12.63
N LYS A 403 -2.80 -25.06 11.78
CA LYS A 403 -3.31 -25.76 10.60
C LYS A 403 -2.82 -25.02 9.36
N ALA A 404 -1.70 -25.48 8.82
CA ALA A 404 -1.13 -24.93 7.60
C ALA A 404 -1.96 -25.37 6.38
N VAL A 405 -2.36 -24.39 5.55
CA VAL A 405 -3.20 -24.58 4.36
C VAL A 405 -2.65 -23.80 3.18
N THR A 406 -3.23 -23.97 1.99
CA THR A 406 -2.92 -23.10 0.85
C THR A 406 -3.56 -21.71 1.04
N ALA A 407 -3.04 -20.68 0.37
CA ALA A 407 -3.66 -19.35 0.38
C ALA A 407 -5.13 -19.39 -0.08
N ALA A 408 -5.46 -20.18 -1.09
CA ALA A 408 -6.82 -20.36 -1.59
C ALA A 408 -7.76 -20.99 -0.54
N ASP A 409 -7.27 -22.00 0.21
CA ASP A 409 -8.05 -22.63 1.28
C ASP A 409 -8.21 -21.69 2.47
N TRP A 410 -7.17 -20.93 2.81
CA TRP A 410 -7.21 -19.89 3.84
C TRP A 410 -8.29 -18.86 3.51
N THR A 411 -8.25 -18.27 2.32
CA THR A 411 -9.25 -17.30 1.84
C THR A 411 -10.67 -17.88 1.85
N ALA A 412 -10.83 -19.15 1.42
CA ALA A 412 -12.14 -19.80 1.39
C ALA A 412 -12.74 -20.01 2.80
N VAL A 413 -11.91 -20.21 3.82
CA VAL A 413 -12.35 -20.34 5.22
C VAL A 413 -12.63 -18.95 5.81
N GLU A 414 -11.70 -18.02 5.72
CA GLU A 414 -11.78 -16.72 6.40
C GLU A 414 -12.83 -15.79 5.80
N SER A 415 -12.97 -15.78 4.47
CA SER A 415 -14.08 -15.09 3.80
C SER A 415 -15.37 -15.93 3.68
N GLY A 416 -15.35 -17.13 4.22
CA GLY A 416 -16.47 -18.07 4.21
C GLY A 416 -17.59 -17.71 5.23
N PRO A 417 -18.56 -18.64 5.44
CA PRO A 417 -19.57 -18.46 6.47
C PRO A 417 -18.95 -18.35 7.87
N ALA A 418 -19.46 -17.42 8.70
CA ALA A 418 -18.96 -17.19 10.06
C ALA A 418 -18.80 -18.45 10.92
N SER A 419 -19.68 -19.45 10.73
CA SER A 419 -19.60 -20.74 11.45
C SER A 419 -18.41 -21.61 11.09
N GLN A 420 -17.66 -21.29 10.04
CA GLN A 420 -16.50 -22.02 9.55
C GLN A 420 -15.18 -21.28 9.76
N ARG A 421 -15.23 -19.99 10.07
CA ARG A 421 -14.06 -19.14 10.32
C ARG A 421 -13.28 -19.63 11.53
N VAL A 422 -11.97 -19.51 11.47
CA VAL A 422 -11.03 -19.94 12.52
C VAL A 422 -10.11 -18.75 12.83
N SER A 423 -9.65 -18.63 14.06
CA SER A 423 -8.65 -17.61 14.40
C SER A 423 -7.38 -17.80 13.58
N SER A 424 -6.77 -16.72 13.15
CA SER A 424 -5.58 -16.71 12.29
C SER A 424 -4.69 -15.52 12.62
N GLU A 425 -3.45 -15.58 12.17
CA GLU A 425 -2.62 -14.40 11.97
C GLU A 425 -2.78 -13.99 10.51
N THR A 426 -2.76 -12.68 10.21
CA THR A 426 -2.85 -12.20 8.85
C THR A 426 -2.36 -10.77 8.73
N SER A 427 -1.94 -10.41 7.51
CA SER A 427 -1.68 -9.04 7.12
C SER A 427 -2.90 -8.37 6.48
N ALA A 428 -2.98 -7.06 6.58
CA ALA A 428 -3.95 -6.25 5.85
C ALA A 428 -3.28 -5.01 5.27
N SER A 429 -3.47 -4.81 3.96
CA SER A 429 -2.84 -3.72 3.22
C SER A 429 -3.55 -2.38 3.42
N CYS A 430 -2.75 -1.32 3.37
CA CYS A 430 -3.21 0.06 3.51
C CYS A 430 -3.27 0.74 2.14
N PHE A 431 -4.46 0.91 1.58
CA PHE A 431 -4.65 1.51 0.26
C PHE A 431 -4.52 3.05 0.25
N ASN A 432 -4.71 3.69 1.40
CA ASN A 432 -4.63 5.15 1.50
C ASN A 432 -4.27 5.62 2.92
N PRO A 433 -3.80 6.86 3.09
CA PRO A 433 -3.38 7.41 4.38
C PRO A 433 -4.56 7.91 5.24
N ASP A 434 -5.73 7.32 5.15
CA ASP A 434 -6.91 7.70 5.93
C ASP A 434 -7.15 6.72 7.09
N PRO A 435 -7.62 7.20 8.26
CA PRO A 435 -7.96 6.30 9.36
C PRO A 435 -9.05 5.26 9.04
N SER A 436 -9.80 5.43 7.95
CA SER A 436 -10.79 4.46 7.48
C SER A 436 -10.20 3.33 6.63
N ALA A 437 -8.90 3.32 6.39
CA ALA A 437 -8.25 2.33 5.53
C ALA A 437 -8.53 0.87 5.91
N TYR A 438 -8.88 0.62 7.18
CA TYR A 438 -9.20 -0.72 7.71
C TYR A 438 -10.67 -0.91 8.09
N TYR A 439 -11.57 -0.16 7.49
CA TYR A 439 -13.01 -0.32 7.76
C TYR A 439 -13.59 -1.63 7.24
N ASP A 440 -12.96 -2.26 6.26
CA ASP A 440 -13.29 -3.59 5.76
C ASP A 440 -13.12 -4.69 6.82
N LEU A 441 -12.23 -4.52 7.79
CA LEU A 441 -12.05 -5.42 8.94
C LEU A 441 -13.11 -5.24 10.04
N LEU A 442 -14.00 -4.27 9.91
CA LEU A 442 -14.93 -3.86 10.96
C LEU A 442 -16.37 -3.72 10.46
N GLY A 443 -17.32 -3.74 11.40
CA GLY A 443 -18.72 -3.38 11.14
C GLY A 443 -19.55 -4.47 10.52
N SER A 444 -20.87 -4.27 10.57
CA SER A 444 -21.86 -5.28 10.18
C SER A 444 -21.93 -5.53 8.66
N ALA A 445 -21.62 -4.52 7.85
CA ALA A 445 -21.61 -4.65 6.39
C ALA A 445 -20.52 -5.62 5.89
N ASN A 446 -19.45 -5.81 6.67
CA ASN A 446 -18.26 -6.56 6.30
C ASN A 446 -18.19 -7.96 6.93
N THR A 447 -19.28 -8.46 7.54
CA THR A 447 -19.39 -9.83 8.09
C THR A 447 -19.95 -10.85 7.09
N ALA A 448 -20.42 -10.40 5.93
CA ALA A 448 -20.98 -11.28 4.90
C ALA A 448 -19.91 -12.21 4.31
N VAL A 449 -20.36 -13.33 3.71
CA VAL A 449 -19.47 -14.20 2.93
C VAL A 449 -18.83 -13.41 1.80
N GLY A 450 -17.51 -13.54 1.65
CA GLY A 450 -16.71 -12.76 0.71
C GLY A 450 -16.25 -11.40 1.23
N SER A 451 -16.46 -11.09 2.53
CA SER A 451 -16.00 -9.86 3.18
C SER A 451 -14.90 -10.15 4.21
N TRP A 452 -14.24 -9.09 4.71
CA TRP A 452 -12.99 -9.20 5.46
C TRP A 452 -13.07 -8.95 6.97
N ASN A 453 -14.28 -8.69 7.53
CA ASN A 453 -14.46 -8.68 8.99
C ASN A 453 -14.48 -10.12 9.53
N VAL A 454 -13.32 -10.75 9.52
CA VAL A 454 -13.15 -12.17 9.91
C VAL A 454 -13.41 -12.38 11.40
N ALA A 455 -13.11 -11.38 12.22
CA ALA A 455 -13.43 -11.40 13.67
C ALA A 455 -14.95 -11.42 13.97
N ASP A 456 -15.80 -11.11 12.99
CA ASP A 456 -17.25 -10.87 13.15
C ASP A 456 -17.58 -9.80 14.21
N TYR A 457 -16.71 -8.78 14.34
CA TYR A 457 -16.91 -7.70 15.29
C TYR A 457 -17.79 -6.59 14.70
N ALA A 458 -19.07 -6.63 14.99
CA ALA A 458 -20.07 -5.77 14.40
C ALA A 458 -21.07 -5.13 15.40
N PRO A 459 -20.62 -4.47 16.48
CA PRO A 459 -21.54 -3.74 17.34
C PRO A 459 -22.13 -2.52 16.60
N PRO A 460 -23.43 -2.21 16.74
CA PRO A 460 -24.05 -1.04 16.08
C PRO A 460 -23.35 0.31 16.36
N ALA A 461 -22.71 0.43 17.51
CA ALA A 461 -21.92 1.62 17.84
C ALA A 461 -20.68 1.77 16.95
N VAL A 462 -20.07 0.67 16.49
CA VAL A 462 -18.96 0.68 15.55
C VAL A 462 -19.44 1.14 14.17
N ASP A 463 -20.53 0.58 13.67
CA ASP A 463 -21.15 1.00 12.40
C ASP A 463 -21.45 2.52 12.39
N THR A 464 -22.01 3.03 13.49
CA THR A 464 -22.28 4.47 13.64
C THR A 464 -20.99 5.29 13.60
N LEU A 465 -19.95 4.87 14.34
CA LEU A 465 -18.68 5.60 14.38
C LEU A 465 -17.94 5.55 13.03
N MET A 466 -18.02 4.44 12.31
CA MET A 466 -17.48 4.32 10.95
C MET A 466 -18.18 5.30 9.99
N ALA A 467 -19.52 5.33 9.99
CA ALA A 467 -20.30 6.25 9.18
C ALA A 467 -20.01 7.72 9.53
N ASP A 468 -19.99 8.07 10.82
CA ASP A 468 -19.68 9.43 11.30
C ASP A 468 -18.25 9.85 10.91
N GLY A 469 -17.28 8.91 10.89
CA GLY A 469 -15.89 9.16 10.50
C GLY A 469 -15.73 9.55 9.03
N LEU A 470 -16.61 9.05 8.16
CA LEU A 470 -16.64 9.36 6.72
C LEU A 470 -17.52 10.57 6.39
N ALA A 471 -18.55 10.87 7.20
CA ALA A 471 -19.58 11.87 6.90
C ALA A 471 -19.07 13.33 6.87
N THR A 472 -17.84 13.59 7.29
CA THR A 472 -17.29 14.95 7.37
C THR A 472 -15.81 14.99 7.03
N SER A 473 -15.38 16.04 6.32
CA SER A 473 -13.95 16.37 6.12
C SER A 473 -13.35 17.21 7.25
N ASN A 474 -14.13 17.61 8.27
CA ASN A 474 -13.63 18.42 9.39
C ASN A 474 -12.65 17.61 10.27
N PRO A 475 -11.36 17.94 10.34
CA PRO A 475 -10.35 17.13 11.03
C PRO A 475 -10.66 16.92 12.51
N ALA A 476 -11.14 17.96 13.22
CA ALA A 476 -11.40 17.86 14.66
C ALA A 476 -12.59 16.93 14.97
N GLN A 477 -13.63 16.96 14.14
CA GLN A 477 -14.79 16.05 14.26
C GLN A 477 -14.35 14.62 13.96
N ARG A 478 -13.60 14.40 12.89
CA ARG A 478 -13.04 13.09 12.53
C ARG A 478 -12.16 12.55 13.66
N PHE A 479 -11.23 13.35 14.18
CA PHE A 479 -10.37 12.93 15.27
C PHE A 479 -11.18 12.53 16.52
N SER A 480 -12.22 13.27 16.87
CA SER A 480 -13.12 12.92 17.98
C SER A 480 -13.83 11.58 17.74
N THR A 481 -14.31 11.32 16.52
CA THR A 481 -14.97 10.08 16.13
C THR A 481 -14.00 8.89 16.18
N TYR A 482 -12.82 9.01 15.56
CA TYR A 482 -11.79 7.96 15.58
C TYR A 482 -11.24 7.70 16.99
N SER A 483 -11.17 8.72 17.85
CA SER A 483 -10.79 8.51 19.26
C SER A 483 -11.79 7.60 20.00
N LYS A 484 -13.10 7.77 19.74
CA LYS A 484 -14.14 6.91 20.31
C LYS A 484 -14.10 5.50 19.71
N LEU A 485 -13.88 5.40 18.39
CA LEU A 485 -13.74 4.11 17.71
C LEU A 485 -12.55 3.33 18.27
N LEU A 486 -11.38 3.94 18.36
CA LEU A 486 -10.20 3.33 18.98
C LEU A 486 -10.45 2.94 20.44
N GLY A 487 -11.14 3.78 21.22
CA GLY A 487 -11.52 3.46 22.59
C GLY A 487 -12.40 2.20 22.68
N ASN A 488 -13.34 2.06 21.74
CA ASN A 488 -14.20 0.86 21.63
C ASN A 488 -13.37 -0.38 21.28
N LEU A 489 -12.55 -0.29 20.24
CA LEU A 489 -11.69 -1.39 19.78
C LEU A 489 -10.70 -1.83 20.86
N GLN A 490 -10.04 -0.90 21.54
CA GLN A 490 -9.10 -1.21 22.62
C GLN A 490 -9.78 -1.77 23.89
N THR A 491 -11.06 -1.47 24.11
CA THR A 491 -11.81 -2.05 25.24
C THR A 491 -12.23 -3.49 24.95
N ASN A 492 -12.60 -3.80 23.70
CA ASN A 492 -13.19 -5.07 23.30
C ASN A 492 -12.23 -6.04 22.63
N ILE A 493 -11.10 -5.55 22.11
CA ILE A 493 -10.04 -6.33 21.45
C ILE A 493 -10.63 -7.35 20.47
N PRO A 494 -11.25 -6.92 19.36
CA PRO A 494 -11.66 -7.87 18.32
C PRO A 494 -10.46 -8.58 17.71
N ASP A 495 -9.40 -7.82 17.43
CA ASP A 495 -8.13 -8.26 16.88
C ASP A 495 -6.99 -7.70 17.71
N VAL A 496 -5.87 -8.41 17.75
CA VAL A 496 -4.65 -7.95 18.40
C VAL A 496 -3.69 -7.45 17.34
N GLY A 497 -3.44 -6.13 17.30
CA GLY A 497 -2.35 -5.58 16.48
C GLY A 497 -1.00 -6.15 16.91
N LEU A 498 -0.25 -6.70 15.98
CA LEU A 498 1.08 -7.27 16.20
C LEU A 498 2.15 -6.26 15.83
N TYR A 499 2.23 -5.90 14.57
CA TYR A 499 3.20 -4.94 14.06
C TYR A 499 2.70 -4.26 12.76
N LEU A 500 3.44 -3.26 12.34
CA LEU A 500 3.40 -2.67 11.01
C LEU A 500 4.61 -3.22 10.26
N SER A 501 4.39 -3.88 9.14
CA SER A 501 5.47 -4.33 8.27
C SER A 501 6.13 -3.15 7.58
N ASP A 502 7.44 -3.19 7.38
CA ASP A 502 8.11 -2.26 6.48
C ASP A 502 7.90 -2.74 5.04
N ALA A 503 7.58 -1.82 4.12
CA ALA A 503 7.68 -2.14 2.70
C ALA A 503 9.16 -2.38 2.36
N THR A 504 9.48 -3.58 1.88
CA THR A 504 10.84 -4.01 1.61
C THR A 504 11.03 -4.39 0.14
N VAL A 505 12.12 -3.92 -0.45
CA VAL A 505 12.49 -4.16 -1.85
C VAL A 505 13.94 -4.62 -1.91
N ALA A 506 14.21 -5.71 -2.58
CA ALA A 506 15.59 -6.09 -2.90
C ALA A 506 15.99 -5.55 -4.28
N LEU A 507 16.98 -4.67 -4.29
CA LEU A 507 17.49 -4.01 -5.49
C LEU A 507 18.95 -4.39 -5.72
N SER A 508 19.29 -4.76 -6.96
CA SER A 508 20.68 -4.95 -7.38
C SER A 508 21.51 -3.69 -7.15
N THR A 509 22.71 -3.84 -6.62
CA THR A 509 23.67 -2.72 -6.45
C THR A 509 24.04 -2.01 -7.74
N LYS A 510 23.68 -2.55 -8.91
CA LYS A 510 23.78 -1.86 -10.20
C LYS A 510 22.89 -0.61 -10.29
N PHE A 511 21.90 -0.49 -9.42
CA PHE A 511 20.87 0.56 -9.46
C PHE A 511 20.76 1.30 -8.14
N SER A 512 20.12 2.47 -8.21
CA SER A 512 19.74 3.29 -7.06
C SER A 512 18.31 3.81 -7.23
N ALA A 513 17.56 3.89 -6.11
CA ALA A 513 16.21 4.42 -6.03
C ALA A 513 16.16 5.51 -4.94
N PRO A 514 16.60 6.75 -5.25
CA PRO A 514 16.79 7.80 -4.25
C PRO A 514 15.46 8.30 -3.63
N GLY A 515 14.35 8.16 -4.36
CA GLY A 515 13.01 8.58 -3.93
C GLY A 515 12.18 7.49 -3.27
N TYR A 516 12.79 6.35 -2.88
CA TYR A 516 12.04 5.23 -2.31
C TYR A 516 11.26 5.61 -1.05
N SER A 517 9.96 5.36 -1.07
CA SER A 517 9.03 5.51 0.06
C SER A 517 7.92 4.46 -0.09
N TYR A 518 7.14 4.22 0.96
CA TYR A 518 5.99 3.32 0.89
C TYR A 518 5.03 3.70 -0.26
N TRP A 519 4.65 4.98 -0.35
CA TRP A 519 3.68 5.48 -1.33
C TRP A 519 4.16 5.48 -2.77
N THR A 520 5.45 5.29 -3.01
CA THR A 520 6.07 5.17 -4.34
C THR A 520 6.79 3.83 -4.51
N SER A 521 6.54 2.87 -3.64
CA SER A 521 7.11 1.52 -3.72
C SER A 521 6.63 0.81 -4.98
N PRO A 522 7.43 -0.08 -5.57
CA PRO A 522 7.01 -0.91 -6.69
C PRO A 522 5.92 -1.90 -6.30
N PHE A 523 5.82 -2.19 -5.01
CA PHE A 523 4.69 -2.85 -4.35
C PHE A 523 4.08 -1.85 -3.38
N SER A 524 3.07 -1.15 -3.80
CA SER A 524 2.20 -0.43 -2.91
C SER A 524 0.79 -0.56 -3.46
N SER A 525 -0.16 -0.66 -2.58
CA SER A 525 -1.58 -0.60 -2.89
C SER A 525 -1.98 0.74 -3.56
N THR A 526 -1.00 1.61 -3.81
CA THR A 526 -1.17 2.93 -4.43
C THR A 526 -1.13 2.92 -5.95
N GLY A 527 -0.60 1.85 -6.57
CA GLY A 527 -0.65 1.69 -8.02
C GLY A 527 0.17 2.67 -8.84
N GLN A 528 1.39 3.03 -8.40
CA GLN A 528 2.18 4.08 -9.03
C GLN A 528 3.46 3.54 -9.69
N PRO A 529 3.82 4.00 -10.90
CA PRO A 529 5.07 3.62 -11.57
C PRO A 529 6.30 4.39 -11.05
N ASP A 530 6.14 5.27 -10.06
CA ASP A 530 7.15 6.25 -9.63
C ASP A 530 8.48 5.62 -9.22
N PHE A 531 8.48 4.47 -8.55
CA PHE A 531 9.71 3.75 -8.24
C PHE A 531 10.56 3.48 -9.48
N TYR A 532 9.93 2.96 -10.52
CA TYR A 532 10.60 2.62 -11.78
C TYR A 532 11.04 3.86 -12.55
N LEU A 533 10.25 4.94 -12.48
CA LEU A 533 10.59 6.24 -13.08
C LEU A 533 11.78 6.92 -12.37
N ASP A 534 11.95 6.66 -11.08
CA ASP A 534 13.06 7.21 -10.27
C ASP A 534 14.31 6.32 -10.25
N LEU A 535 14.25 5.12 -10.82
CA LEU A 535 15.39 4.22 -10.84
C LEU A 535 16.51 4.79 -11.72
N ARG A 536 17.75 4.68 -11.23
CA ARG A 536 18.96 5.17 -11.93
C ARG A 536 20.04 4.10 -11.88
N PRO A 537 20.95 4.03 -12.88
CA PRO A 537 22.21 3.29 -12.74
C PRO A 537 22.96 3.78 -11.49
N ALA A 538 23.55 2.85 -10.73
CA ALA A 538 24.43 3.21 -9.63
C ALA A 538 25.71 3.89 -10.18
N LYS A 539 26.25 4.85 -9.44
CA LYS A 539 27.47 5.57 -9.81
C LYS A 539 28.70 4.73 -9.53
#